data_605d644a56518109ebbac034b324b3c7
#
_entry.id   605d644a56518109ebbac034b324b3c7
#
_cell.length_a   1.000
_cell.length_b   1.000
_cell.length_c   1.000
_cell.angle_alpha   90.00
_cell.angle_beta   90.00
_cell.angle_gamma   90.00
#
_symmetry.space_group_name_H-M   'P 1'
#
loop_
_entity.id
_entity.type
_entity.pdbx_description
1 polymer ?
#
loop_
_entity_poly.entity_id
_entity_poly.type
_entity_poly.pdbx_seq_one_letter_code
_entity_poly.pdbx_strand_id
1 'polypeptide(L)'
;LHETERDSYGLPVPHVIFSYHENDKRLIKHAIEKTKAILEAAGGTDVWSDHRTAHLLGTCRMGEDPTDSVVNADCRAHDVPNLFVCDGSVFPNSTGVNPSLTIEALAARTADRIVEMARRGEV
;
A
#
# COMPACT_ATOMS: atom_id res chain seq x y z
N LEU A 1 9.19 13.45 -6.78
CA LEU A 1 10.57 13.66 -6.35
C LEU A 1 10.73 15.05 -5.74
N HIS A 2 11.67 15.21 -4.79
CA HIS A 2 11.95 16.51 -4.20
C HIS A 2 12.65 17.41 -5.23
N GLU A 3 12.27 18.70 -5.28
CA GLU A 3 12.77 19.61 -6.32
C GLU A 3 14.27 19.91 -6.18
N THR A 4 14.73 20.10 -4.95
CA THR A 4 16.09 20.57 -4.64
C THR A 4 16.96 19.55 -3.90
N GLU A 5 16.36 18.68 -3.05
CA GLU A 5 17.14 17.73 -2.28
C GLU A 5 17.61 16.55 -3.14
N ARG A 6 18.85 16.14 -2.88
CA ARG A 6 19.54 15.04 -3.56
C ARG A 6 20.11 14.06 -2.53
N ASP A 7 20.16 12.80 -2.90
CA ASP A 7 20.86 11.77 -2.12
C ASP A 7 22.39 11.85 -2.32
N SER A 8 23.12 10.92 -1.70
CA SER A 8 24.58 10.86 -1.81
C SER A 8 25.09 10.54 -3.23
N TYR A 9 24.23 10.10 -4.14
CA TYR A 9 24.53 9.82 -5.54
C TYR A 9 24.09 10.95 -6.49
N GLY A 10 23.53 12.05 -5.95
CA GLY A 10 23.03 13.18 -6.73
C GLY A 10 21.64 12.96 -7.33
N LEU A 11 20.94 11.88 -6.99
CA LEU A 11 19.57 11.61 -7.45
C LEU A 11 18.55 12.38 -6.62
N PRO A 12 17.44 12.86 -7.21
CA PRO A 12 16.36 13.49 -6.45
C PRO A 12 15.78 12.52 -5.42
N VAL A 13 15.70 12.93 -4.15
CA VAL A 13 15.08 12.10 -3.11
C VAL A 13 13.57 12.01 -3.30
N PRO A 14 12.91 10.92 -2.85
CA PRO A 14 11.47 10.83 -2.85
C PRO A 14 10.85 11.94 -2.01
N HIS A 15 9.82 12.59 -2.54
CA HIS A 15 9.00 13.54 -1.79
C HIS A 15 7.68 12.84 -1.46
N VAL A 16 7.55 12.33 -0.22
CA VAL A 16 6.36 11.61 0.24
C VAL A 16 5.43 12.60 0.94
N ILE A 17 4.24 12.78 0.38
CA ILE A 17 3.16 13.57 0.97
C ILE A 17 2.10 12.59 1.48
N PHE A 18 1.85 12.61 2.78
CA PHE A 18 0.90 11.70 3.42
C PHE A 18 0.05 12.44 4.45
N SER A 19 -1.25 12.16 4.46
CA SER A 19 -2.17 12.61 5.49
C SER A 19 -3.25 11.56 5.74
N TYR A 20 -3.64 11.41 7.00
CA TYR A 20 -4.78 10.57 7.34
C TYR A 20 -6.10 11.24 6.93
N HIS A 21 -6.97 10.46 6.32
CA HIS A 21 -8.36 10.86 6.13
C HIS A 21 -9.07 11.00 7.50
N GLU A 22 -10.11 11.83 7.59
CA GLU A 22 -10.83 12.04 8.87
C GLU A 22 -11.46 10.75 9.43
N ASN A 23 -11.87 9.84 8.57
CA ASN A 23 -12.37 8.53 8.98
C ASN A 23 -11.26 7.68 9.63
N ASP A 24 -10.03 7.73 9.11
CA ASP A 24 -8.89 7.00 9.67
C ASP A 24 -8.56 7.52 11.06
N LYS A 25 -8.55 8.85 11.25
CA LYS A 25 -8.32 9.47 12.56
C LYS A 25 -9.37 9.04 13.59
N ARG A 26 -10.64 8.97 13.19
CA ARG A 26 -11.73 8.49 14.06
C ARG A 26 -11.57 7.01 14.40
N LEU A 27 -11.22 6.18 13.42
CA LEU A 27 -10.99 4.75 13.62
C LEU A 27 -9.81 4.50 14.55
N ILE A 28 -8.69 5.21 14.36
CA ILE A 28 -7.50 5.13 15.22
C ILE A 28 -7.86 5.47 16.67
N LYS A 29 -8.55 6.59 16.87
CA LYS A 29 -8.99 7.00 18.21
C LYS A 29 -9.86 5.93 18.86
N HIS A 30 -10.87 5.43 18.15
CA HIS A 30 -11.76 4.38 18.64
C HIS A 30 -11.00 3.09 18.97
N ALA A 31 -10.07 2.66 18.10
CA ALA A 31 -9.27 1.46 18.32
C ALA A 31 -8.40 1.59 19.59
N ILE A 32 -7.73 2.73 19.77
CA ILE A 32 -6.91 3.00 20.96
C ILE A 32 -7.77 2.92 22.24
N GLU A 33 -8.92 3.60 22.25
CA GLU A 33 -9.83 3.60 23.42
C GLU A 33 -10.30 2.18 23.77
N LYS A 34 -10.69 1.38 22.77
CA LYS A 34 -11.14 0.00 22.96
C LYS A 34 -10.02 -0.93 23.41
N THR A 35 -8.86 -0.85 22.78
CA THR A 35 -7.71 -1.68 23.12
C THR A 35 -7.23 -1.37 24.54
N LYS A 36 -7.18 -0.10 24.92
CA LYS A 36 -6.85 0.32 26.28
C LYS A 36 -7.82 -0.28 27.31
N ALA A 37 -9.12 -0.15 27.07
CA ALA A 37 -10.14 -0.70 27.97
C ALA A 37 -10.03 -2.24 28.11
N ILE A 38 -9.70 -2.96 27.03
CA ILE A 38 -9.48 -4.42 27.08
C ILE A 38 -8.26 -4.75 27.94
N LEU A 39 -7.16 -4.04 27.75
CA LEU A 39 -5.93 -4.27 28.52
C LEU A 39 -6.12 -3.97 30.00
N GLU A 40 -6.79 -2.87 30.35
CA GLU A 40 -7.12 -2.51 31.73
C GLU A 40 -8.06 -3.55 32.38
N ALA A 41 -9.08 -4.03 31.66
CA ALA A 41 -9.97 -5.10 32.12
C ALA A 41 -9.24 -6.44 32.33
N ALA A 42 -8.16 -6.68 31.59
CA ALA A 42 -7.28 -7.84 31.76
C ALA A 42 -6.26 -7.67 32.90
N GLY A 43 -6.31 -6.56 33.65
CA GLY A 43 -5.41 -6.28 34.80
C GLY A 43 -4.14 -5.53 34.41
N GLY A 44 -4.05 -4.99 33.20
CA GLY A 44 -2.93 -4.15 32.76
C GLY A 44 -2.90 -2.82 33.52
N THR A 45 -1.72 -2.43 33.99
CA THR A 45 -1.43 -1.12 34.62
C THR A 45 -0.54 -0.32 33.69
N ASP A 46 -0.58 1.02 33.79
CA ASP A 46 0.24 1.93 33.00
C ASP A 46 0.10 1.74 31.47
N VAL A 47 -1.12 1.49 31.01
CA VAL A 47 -1.42 1.27 29.60
C VAL A 47 -1.24 2.56 28.82
N TRP A 48 -0.31 2.54 27.88
CA TRP A 48 -0.02 3.65 26.96
C TRP A 48 -0.19 3.20 25.49
N SER A 49 -0.30 4.15 24.60
CA SER A 49 -0.36 3.88 23.17
C SER A 49 0.70 4.67 22.42
N ASP A 50 1.33 4.03 21.43
CA ASP A 50 2.17 4.69 20.45
C ASP A 50 1.52 4.50 19.08
N HIS A 51 1.42 5.59 18.33
CA HIS A 51 0.84 5.56 17.00
C HIS A 51 1.95 5.42 15.95
N ARG A 52 2.11 4.21 15.43
CA ARG A 52 3.04 3.91 14.33
C ARG A 52 2.27 3.47 13.11
N THR A 53 2.69 3.97 11.96
CA THR A 53 2.17 3.54 10.68
C THR A 53 2.91 2.30 10.21
N ALA A 54 2.16 1.26 9.87
CA ALA A 54 2.68 0.06 9.23
C ALA A 54 1.75 -0.35 8.09
N HIS A 55 2.23 -1.20 7.17
CA HIS A 55 1.45 -1.71 6.05
C HIS A 55 0.90 -0.59 5.15
N LEU A 56 1.77 0.35 4.75
CA LEU A 56 1.41 1.40 3.80
C LEU A 56 1.06 0.78 2.45
N LEU A 57 -0.11 1.14 1.92
CA LEU A 57 -0.70 0.54 0.72
C LEU A 57 -1.24 1.65 -0.21
N GLY A 58 -1.44 1.32 -1.50
CA GLY A 58 -2.30 2.12 -2.38
C GLY A 58 -1.65 3.26 -3.15
N THR A 59 -0.31 3.42 -3.14
CA THR A 59 0.36 4.49 -3.91
C THR A 59 0.37 4.27 -5.42
N CYS A 60 0.15 3.03 -5.88
CA CYS A 60 -0.01 2.64 -7.29
C CYS A 60 -1.27 1.79 -7.46
N ARG A 61 -2.38 2.22 -6.84
CA ARG A 61 -3.59 1.41 -6.74
C ARG A 61 -4.07 0.88 -8.09
N MET A 62 -4.59 -0.36 -8.06
CA MET A 62 -5.20 -0.97 -9.22
C MET A 62 -6.64 -0.51 -9.42
N GLY A 63 -7.08 -0.51 -10.68
CA GLY A 63 -8.43 -0.19 -11.08
C GLY A 63 -8.63 -0.38 -12.57
N GLU A 64 -9.86 -0.25 -13.04
CA GLU A 64 -10.20 -0.36 -14.47
C GLU A 64 -10.05 0.98 -15.18
N ASP A 65 -10.26 2.09 -14.47
CA ASP A 65 -10.21 3.44 -15.02
C ASP A 65 -8.81 4.05 -14.83
N PRO A 66 -8.08 4.35 -15.92
CA PRO A 66 -6.75 4.96 -15.85
C PRO A 66 -6.77 6.40 -15.30
N THR A 67 -7.92 7.03 -15.18
CA THR A 67 -8.02 8.38 -14.60
C THR A 67 -7.92 8.39 -13.09
N ASP A 68 -8.16 7.24 -12.45
CA ASP A 68 -8.14 7.11 -10.98
C ASP A 68 -7.32 5.91 -10.48
N SER A 69 -6.61 5.21 -11.36
CA SER A 69 -5.74 4.08 -11.02
C SER A 69 -4.42 4.12 -11.82
N VAL A 70 -3.41 3.42 -11.31
CA VAL A 70 -2.06 3.37 -11.92
C VAL A 70 -1.86 2.08 -12.70
N VAL A 71 -2.40 0.97 -12.20
CA VAL A 71 -2.31 -0.35 -12.82
C VAL A 71 -3.69 -0.96 -12.99
N ASN A 72 -3.81 -1.85 -13.99
CA ASN A 72 -5.03 -2.63 -14.20
C ASN A 72 -5.09 -3.87 -13.28
N ALA A 73 -6.11 -4.71 -13.47
CA ALA A 73 -6.30 -5.94 -12.70
C ALA A 73 -5.15 -6.96 -12.83
N ASP A 74 -4.33 -6.89 -13.86
CA ASP A 74 -3.14 -7.72 -14.05
C ASP A 74 -1.86 -7.06 -13.51
N CYS A 75 -2.00 -6.01 -12.69
CA CYS A 75 -0.89 -5.22 -12.15
C CYS A 75 -0.01 -4.55 -13.23
N ARG A 76 -0.50 -4.44 -14.46
CA ARG A 76 0.15 -3.77 -15.58
C ARG A 76 -0.18 -2.29 -15.57
N ALA A 77 0.81 -1.42 -15.68
CA ALA A 77 0.61 0.01 -15.73
C ALA A 77 -0.23 0.42 -16.96
N HIS A 78 -1.16 1.37 -16.78
CA HIS A 78 -1.99 1.86 -17.86
C HIS A 78 -1.18 2.60 -18.93
N ASP A 79 -0.23 3.43 -18.47
CA ASP A 79 0.54 4.32 -19.37
C ASP A 79 1.80 3.67 -19.95
N VAL A 80 2.30 2.59 -19.33
CA VAL A 80 3.56 1.94 -19.69
C VAL A 80 3.34 0.44 -19.87
N PRO A 81 3.06 -0.04 -21.09
CA PRO A 81 2.59 -1.41 -21.35
C PRO A 81 3.53 -2.54 -20.95
N ASN A 82 4.81 -2.29 -20.75
CA ASN A 82 5.80 -3.26 -20.29
C ASN A 82 6.23 -3.07 -18.82
N LEU A 83 5.49 -2.25 -18.07
CA LEU A 83 5.72 -2.03 -16.64
C LEU A 83 4.64 -2.72 -15.81
N PHE A 84 5.08 -3.48 -14.81
CA PHE A 84 4.21 -4.13 -13.84
C PHE A 84 4.61 -3.73 -12.42
N VAL A 85 3.62 -3.54 -11.56
CA VAL A 85 3.80 -3.25 -10.13
C VAL A 85 3.05 -4.32 -9.35
N CYS A 86 3.73 -5.06 -8.46
CA CYS A 86 3.14 -6.21 -7.78
C CYS A 86 3.47 -6.27 -6.27
N ASP A 87 3.57 -5.13 -5.65
CA ASP A 87 3.74 -4.98 -4.21
C ASP A 87 2.48 -4.39 -3.54
N GLY A 88 2.57 -4.01 -2.27
CA GLY A 88 1.43 -3.44 -1.53
C GLY A 88 0.90 -2.12 -2.08
N SER A 89 1.64 -1.43 -2.94
CA SER A 89 1.18 -0.17 -3.54
C SER A 89 -0.02 -0.33 -4.47
N VAL A 90 -0.26 -1.54 -5.01
CA VAL A 90 -1.37 -1.80 -5.94
C VAL A 90 -2.73 -1.96 -5.26
N PHE A 91 -2.77 -2.04 -3.93
CA PHE A 91 -4.03 -2.22 -3.21
C PHE A 91 -4.95 -0.99 -3.36
N PRO A 92 -6.21 -1.16 -3.75
CA PRO A 92 -7.17 -0.05 -3.84
C PRO A 92 -7.71 0.39 -2.46
N ASN A 93 -7.61 -0.49 -1.46
CA ASN A 93 -7.99 -0.24 -0.07
C ASN A 93 -7.16 -1.08 0.88
N SER A 94 -7.29 -0.82 2.19
CA SER A 94 -6.64 -1.63 3.23
C SER A 94 -7.51 -2.82 3.62
N THR A 95 -6.90 -3.98 3.76
CA THR A 95 -7.50 -5.16 4.40
C THR A 95 -7.46 -5.00 5.92
N GLY A 96 -8.30 -5.73 6.65
CA GLY A 96 -8.33 -5.69 8.13
C GLY A 96 -7.20 -6.46 8.81
N VAL A 97 -6.27 -7.05 8.04
CA VAL A 97 -5.14 -7.86 8.52
C VAL A 97 -3.88 -7.54 7.73
N ASN A 98 -2.74 -8.03 8.22
CA ASN A 98 -1.43 -7.85 7.60
C ASN A 98 -1.43 -8.34 6.14
N PRO A 99 -0.94 -7.56 5.16
CA PRO A 99 -1.18 -7.80 3.75
C PRO A 99 -0.19 -8.74 3.06
N SER A 100 0.89 -9.21 3.72
CA SER A 100 2.02 -9.89 3.08
C SER A 100 1.60 -11.09 2.23
N LEU A 101 0.76 -11.98 2.73
CA LEU A 101 0.29 -13.15 1.97
C LEU A 101 -0.51 -12.75 0.72
N THR A 102 -1.29 -11.69 0.80
CA THR A 102 -2.04 -11.17 -0.36
C THR A 102 -1.09 -10.53 -1.37
N ILE A 103 -0.05 -9.82 -0.91
CA ILE A 103 1.00 -9.25 -1.79
C ILE A 103 1.70 -10.39 -2.55
N GLU A 104 2.12 -11.45 -1.85
CA GLU A 104 2.79 -12.61 -2.44
C GLU A 104 1.89 -13.31 -3.46
N ALA A 105 0.62 -13.50 -3.15
CA ALA A 105 -0.35 -14.10 -4.07
C ALA A 105 -0.56 -13.25 -5.32
N LEU A 106 -0.64 -11.92 -5.18
CA LEU A 106 -0.74 -11.01 -6.32
C LEU A 106 0.54 -11.01 -7.16
N ALA A 107 1.72 -11.06 -6.52
CA ALA A 107 2.99 -11.15 -7.24
C ALA A 107 3.11 -12.44 -8.06
N ALA A 108 2.74 -13.59 -7.47
CA ALA A 108 2.71 -14.88 -8.17
C ALA A 108 1.73 -14.85 -9.36
N ARG A 109 0.51 -14.34 -9.16
CA ARG A 109 -0.47 -14.16 -10.22
C ARG A 109 0.04 -13.24 -11.34
N THR A 110 0.69 -12.14 -10.98
CA THR A 110 1.25 -11.20 -11.95
C THR A 110 2.36 -11.87 -12.78
N ALA A 111 3.21 -12.68 -12.17
CA ALA A 111 4.23 -13.46 -12.87
C ALA A 111 3.62 -14.40 -13.92
N ASP A 112 2.55 -15.13 -13.56
CA ASP A 112 1.81 -15.99 -14.50
C ASP A 112 1.25 -15.18 -15.68
N ARG A 113 0.68 -14.00 -15.42
CA ARG A 113 0.14 -13.10 -16.45
C ARG A 113 1.22 -12.59 -17.40
N ILE A 114 2.40 -12.23 -16.88
CA ILE A 114 3.55 -11.82 -17.70
C ILE A 114 3.97 -12.96 -18.64
N VAL A 115 4.06 -14.18 -18.12
CA VAL A 115 4.41 -15.36 -18.95
C VAL A 115 3.37 -15.60 -20.05
N GLU A 116 2.08 -15.48 -19.74
CA GLU A 116 1.01 -15.60 -20.72
C GLU A 116 1.09 -14.51 -21.80
N MET A 117 1.31 -13.25 -21.40
CA MET A 117 1.46 -12.11 -22.33
C MET A 117 2.70 -12.26 -23.20
N ALA A 118 3.84 -12.68 -22.64
CA ALA A 118 5.06 -12.93 -23.40
C ALA A 118 4.87 -14.02 -24.47
N ARG A 119 4.15 -15.10 -24.16
CA ARG A 119 3.82 -16.16 -25.13
C ARG A 119 2.96 -15.65 -26.29
N ARG A 120 2.18 -14.59 -26.07
CA ARG A 120 1.35 -13.94 -27.10
C ARG A 120 2.04 -12.78 -27.82
N GLY A 121 3.27 -12.43 -27.39
CA GLY A 121 4.03 -11.30 -27.94
C GLY A 121 3.47 -9.93 -27.54
N GLU A 122 2.81 -9.84 -26.37
CA GLU A 122 2.21 -8.62 -25.85
C GLU A 122 3.15 -7.83 -24.91
N VAL A 123 4.27 -8.45 -24.52
CA VAL A 123 5.34 -7.88 -23.70
C VAL A 123 6.68 -8.46 -24.12
#